data_3eba190d48f23c4be7a7d49b85453d01
#
_entry.id   3eba190d48f23c4be7a7d49b85453d01
#
_cell.length_a   1.000
_cell.length_b   1.000
_cell.length_c   1.000
_cell.angle_alpha   90.00
_cell.angle_beta   90.00
_cell.angle_gamma   90.00
#
_symmetry.space_group_name_H-M   'P 1'
#
loop_
_entity.id
_entity.type
_entity.pdbx_description
1 polymer ?
#
loop_
_entity_poly.entity_id
_entity_poly.type
_entity_poly.pdbx_seq_one_letter_code
_entity_poly.pdbx_strand_id
1 'polypeptide(L)'
;VGEELARGIVVGAICNAVSFMAAHGFLNGVRHTGNTLGMLQKWGGANYTGQELYEERQAVRDGNVVTANGTGQLEFTRECLLALSADTPEAIEASYKFNKEGFCGR
;
A
#
# COMPACT_ATOMS: atom_id res chain seq x y z
N VAL A 1 7.23 13.54 -1.02
CA VAL A 1 7.15 12.11 -0.67
C VAL A 1 8.49 11.60 -0.16
N GLY A 2 9.57 11.86 -0.88
CA GLY A 2 10.90 11.41 -0.45
C GLY A 2 11.31 11.98 0.89
N GLU A 3 10.99 13.23 1.15
CA GLU A 3 11.31 13.89 2.42
C GLU A 3 10.53 13.27 3.57
N GLU A 4 9.25 13.01 3.39
CA GLU A 4 8.40 12.35 4.38
C GLU A 4 8.89 10.95 4.70
N LEU A 5 9.29 10.19 3.68
CA LEU A 5 9.83 8.84 3.88
C LEU A 5 11.12 8.88 4.70
N ALA A 6 12.00 9.84 4.41
CA ALA A 6 13.26 10.01 5.14
C ALA A 6 13.02 10.39 6.61
N ARG A 7 11.90 11.03 6.91
CA ARG A 7 11.54 11.45 8.27
C ARG A 7 10.74 10.40 9.04
N GLY A 8 10.49 9.24 8.45
CA GLY A 8 9.73 8.16 9.07
C GLY A 8 8.23 8.38 9.10
N ILE A 9 7.71 9.29 8.30
CA ILE A 9 6.28 9.55 8.18
C ILE A 9 5.65 8.45 7.32
N VAL A 10 4.47 7.98 7.73
CA VAL A 10 3.72 6.98 6.97
C VAL A 10 3.27 7.58 5.64
N VAL A 11 3.60 6.90 4.55
CA VAL A 11 3.18 7.30 3.21
C VAL A 11 2.34 6.16 2.62
N GLY A 12 1.11 6.48 2.24
CA GLY A 12 0.20 5.52 1.63
C GLY A 12 -0.12 5.90 0.18
N ALA A 13 -0.15 4.91 -0.69
CA ALA A 13 -0.52 5.10 -2.09
C ALA A 13 -1.43 3.97 -2.54
N ILE A 14 -2.48 4.31 -3.28
CA ILE A 14 -3.45 3.35 -3.80
C ILE A 14 -3.69 3.64 -5.29
N CYS A 15 -3.87 2.58 -6.08
CA CYS A 15 -4.22 2.68 -7.49
C CYS A 15 -3.14 3.44 -8.28
N ASN A 16 -3.52 4.49 -9.00
CA ASN A 16 -2.57 5.24 -9.83
C ASN A 16 -1.50 5.99 -9.04
N ALA A 17 -1.73 6.28 -7.77
CA ALA A 17 -0.71 6.89 -6.92
C ALA A 17 0.50 5.97 -6.75
N VAL A 18 0.31 4.65 -6.80
CA VAL A 18 1.42 3.70 -6.75
C VAL A 18 2.29 3.84 -7.99
N SER A 19 1.68 4.06 -9.15
CA SER A 19 2.42 4.29 -10.40
C SER A 19 3.27 5.56 -10.31
N PHE A 20 2.76 6.60 -9.68
CA PHE A 20 3.53 7.82 -9.41
C PHE A 20 4.76 7.50 -8.55
N MET A 21 4.59 6.71 -7.49
CA MET A 21 5.71 6.33 -6.64
C MET A 21 6.74 5.49 -7.40
N ALA A 22 6.28 4.60 -8.29
CA ALA A 22 7.17 3.83 -9.14
C ALA A 22 8.00 4.73 -10.06
N ALA A 23 7.36 5.74 -10.65
CA ALA A 23 8.02 6.68 -11.55
C ALA A 23 9.11 7.51 -10.87
N HIS A 24 9.00 7.69 -9.56
CA HIS A 24 9.98 8.44 -8.77
C HIS A 24 10.95 7.56 -7.99
N GLY A 25 10.92 6.24 -8.20
CA GLY A 25 11.85 5.31 -7.58
C GLY A 25 11.59 5.02 -6.11
N PHE A 26 10.45 5.43 -5.57
CA PHE A 26 10.15 5.25 -4.14
C PHE A 26 9.83 3.82 -3.75
N LEU A 27 9.60 2.92 -4.71
CA LEU A 27 9.27 1.51 -4.45
C LEU A 27 10.48 0.58 -4.55
N ASN A 28 11.64 1.10 -4.92
CA ASN A 28 12.78 0.24 -5.30
C ASN A 28 13.42 -0.51 -4.13
N GLY A 29 13.18 -0.10 -2.92
CA GLY A 29 13.75 -0.76 -1.74
C GLY A 29 12.72 -1.33 -0.79
N VAL A 30 11.44 -1.36 -1.16
CA VAL A 30 10.35 -1.78 -0.28
C VAL A 30 9.44 -2.79 -0.97
N ARG A 31 8.89 -3.70 -0.17
CA ARG A 31 7.81 -4.57 -0.64
C ARG A 31 6.59 -3.70 -0.93
N HIS A 32 5.90 -4.00 -2.01
CA HIS A 32 4.79 -3.17 -2.46
C HIS A 32 3.86 -3.95 -3.37
N THR A 33 2.71 -3.35 -3.65
CA THR A 33 1.78 -3.82 -4.67
C THR A 33 1.29 -2.63 -5.49
N GLY A 34 0.42 -2.89 -6.44
CA GLY A 34 -0.23 -1.90 -7.29
C GLY A 34 -1.33 -2.59 -8.08
N ASN A 35 -1.88 -1.93 -9.09
CA ASN A 35 -2.93 -2.55 -9.89
C ASN A 35 -2.41 -3.77 -10.64
N THR A 36 -1.28 -3.63 -11.31
CA THR A 36 -0.54 -4.75 -11.90
C THR A 36 0.95 -4.41 -11.92
N LEU A 37 1.79 -5.43 -11.91
CA LEU A 37 3.24 -5.23 -12.07
C LEU A 37 3.55 -4.56 -13.41
N GLY A 38 2.86 -4.98 -14.47
CA GLY A 38 3.05 -4.41 -15.81
C GLY A 38 2.80 -2.91 -15.87
N MET A 39 1.80 -2.42 -15.12
CA MET A 39 1.54 -0.97 -15.05
C MET A 39 2.66 -0.23 -14.34
N LEU A 40 3.20 -0.79 -13.27
CA LEU A 40 4.32 -0.18 -12.56
C LEU A 40 5.56 -0.12 -13.44
N GLN A 41 5.82 -1.17 -14.20
CA GLN A 41 6.94 -1.20 -15.14
C GLN A 41 6.76 -0.20 -16.27
N LYS A 42 5.54 -0.10 -16.79
CA LYS A 42 5.22 0.84 -17.89
C LYS A 42 5.38 2.30 -17.44
N TRP A 43 4.77 2.66 -16.34
CA TRP A 43 4.76 4.04 -15.86
C TRP A 43 6.03 4.42 -15.12
N GLY A 44 6.67 3.46 -14.44
CA GLY A 44 7.93 3.70 -13.75
C GLY A 44 9.13 3.78 -14.67
N GLY A 45 9.07 3.05 -15.78
CA GLY A 45 10.17 3.01 -16.75
C GLY A 45 11.48 2.62 -16.09
N ALA A 46 12.55 3.31 -16.47
CA ALA A 46 13.88 3.04 -15.94
C ALA A 46 14.02 3.37 -14.45
N ASN A 47 13.12 4.17 -13.90
CA ASN A 47 13.17 4.55 -12.49
C ASN A 47 12.60 3.47 -11.57
N TYR A 48 11.85 2.52 -12.10
CA TYR A 48 11.27 1.43 -11.32
C TYR A 48 12.14 0.19 -11.47
N THR A 49 12.89 -0.14 -10.41
CA THR A 49 13.77 -1.30 -10.37
C THR A 49 13.40 -2.26 -9.23
N GLY A 50 12.23 -2.08 -8.64
CA GLY A 50 11.77 -2.85 -7.48
C GLY A 50 10.85 -4.02 -7.82
N GLN A 51 10.83 -4.50 -9.05
CA GLN A 51 9.89 -5.54 -9.48
C GLN A 51 10.00 -6.84 -8.68
N GLU A 52 11.16 -7.16 -8.13
CA GLU A 52 11.35 -8.36 -7.32
C GLU A 52 10.65 -8.27 -5.96
N LEU A 53 10.32 -7.06 -5.53
CA LEU A 53 9.64 -6.81 -4.26
C LEU A 53 8.13 -6.62 -4.43
N TYR A 54 7.64 -6.73 -5.66
CA TYR A 54 6.21 -6.66 -5.93
C TYR A 54 5.49 -7.90 -5.40
N GLU A 55 4.37 -7.70 -4.71
CA GLU A 55 3.52 -8.78 -4.20
C GLU A 55 2.11 -8.61 -4.76
N GLU A 56 1.55 -9.68 -5.28
CA GLU A 56 0.19 -9.65 -5.82
C GLU A 56 -0.80 -9.82 -4.67
N ARG A 57 -1.12 -8.71 -4.01
CA ARG A 57 -2.02 -8.64 -2.84
C ARG A 57 -2.85 -7.38 -2.93
N GLN A 58 -3.93 -7.33 -2.16
CA GLN A 58 -4.78 -6.14 -2.11
C GLN A 58 -4.04 -4.94 -1.53
N ALA A 59 -3.25 -5.15 -0.48
CA ALA A 59 -2.41 -4.11 0.10
C ALA A 59 -1.15 -4.73 0.69
N VAL A 60 -0.07 -3.95 0.68
CA VAL A 60 1.22 -4.35 1.25
C VAL A 60 1.74 -3.19 2.10
N ARG A 61 2.19 -3.50 3.30
CA ARG A 61 2.86 -2.55 4.17
C ARG A 61 4.30 -3.01 4.39
N ASP A 62 5.24 -2.11 4.14
CA ASP A 62 6.66 -2.34 4.46
C ASP A 62 7.18 -1.08 5.14
N GLY A 63 7.46 -1.18 6.43
CA GLY A 63 7.85 -0.04 7.23
C GLY A 63 6.75 1.01 7.23
N ASN A 64 7.08 2.21 6.75
CA ASN A 64 6.17 3.34 6.69
C ASN A 64 5.50 3.51 5.33
N VAL A 65 5.69 2.57 4.41
CA VAL A 65 5.11 2.63 3.07
C VAL A 65 3.98 1.62 2.98
N VAL A 66 2.79 2.10 2.62
CA VAL A 66 1.61 1.28 2.39
C VAL A 66 1.16 1.48 0.94
N THR A 67 1.06 0.39 0.21
CA THR A 67 0.59 0.42 -1.18
C THR A 67 -0.59 -0.52 -1.35
N ALA A 68 -1.47 -0.21 -2.29
CA ALA A 68 -2.64 -1.04 -2.58
C ALA A 68 -3.07 -0.90 -4.03
N ASN A 69 -3.76 -1.94 -4.53
CA ASN A 69 -4.42 -1.84 -5.82
C ASN A 69 -5.78 -1.14 -5.67
N GLY A 70 -6.41 -0.82 -6.81
CA GLY A 70 -7.65 -0.05 -6.81
C GLY A 70 -8.86 -0.75 -6.16
N THR A 71 -8.77 -2.05 -5.92
CA THR A 71 -9.83 -2.82 -5.26
C THR A 71 -9.53 -3.12 -3.80
N GLY A 72 -8.39 -2.69 -3.30
CA GLY A 72 -7.92 -2.99 -1.94
C GLY A 72 -8.13 -1.87 -0.94
N GLN A 73 -9.20 -1.09 -1.05
CA GLN A 73 -9.45 0.06 -0.19
C GLN A 73 -9.53 -0.31 1.29
N LEU A 74 -10.22 -1.39 1.62
CA LEU A 74 -10.37 -1.82 3.02
C LEU A 74 -9.04 -2.30 3.58
N GLU A 75 -8.31 -3.09 2.81
CA GLU A 75 -6.99 -3.57 3.21
C GLU A 75 -6.01 -2.41 3.34
N PHE A 76 -6.08 -1.44 2.42
CA PHE A 76 -5.27 -0.23 2.48
C PHE A 76 -5.52 0.55 3.76
N THR A 77 -6.79 0.77 4.11
CA THR A 77 -7.17 1.46 5.34
C THR A 77 -6.65 0.72 6.56
N ARG A 78 -6.83 -0.60 6.61
CA ARG A 78 -6.34 -1.42 7.71
C ARG A 78 -4.82 -1.24 7.89
N GLU A 79 -4.06 -1.36 6.82
CA GLU A 79 -2.59 -1.28 6.91
C GLU A 79 -2.13 0.13 7.30
N CYS A 80 -2.80 1.17 6.81
CA CYS A 80 -2.48 2.54 7.21
C CYS A 80 -2.75 2.77 8.69
N LEU A 81 -3.87 2.27 9.22
CA LEU A 81 -4.19 2.41 10.64
C LEU A 81 -3.20 1.66 11.52
N LEU A 82 -2.79 0.47 11.09
CA LEU A 82 -1.75 -0.29 11.80
C LEU A 82 -0.41 0.45 11.78
N ALA A 83 -0.02 0.99 10.63
CA ALA A 83 1.23 1.73 10.50
C ALA A 83 1.24 3.00 11.38
N LEU A 84 0.08 3.65 11.53
CA LEU A 84 -0.06 4.85 12.33
C LEU A 84 -0.27 4.56 13.83
N SER A 85 -0.48 3.30 14.19
CA SER A 85 -0.87 2.89 15.55
C SER A 85 -2.09 3.68 16.04
N ALA A 86 -3.07 3.87 15.15
CA ALA A 86 -4.23 4.71 15.41
C ALA A 86 -5.18 4.11 16.43
N ASP A 87 -5.15 2.79 16.59
CA ASP A 87 -5.95 2.06 17.57
C ASP A 87 -5.24 0.75 17.87
N THR A 88 -5.81 -0.08 18.75
CA THR A 88 -5.23 -1.40 19.00
C THR A 88 -5.34 -2.27 17.75
N PRO A 89 -4.39 -3.20 17.52
CA PRO A 89 -4.48 -4.10 16.37
C PRO A 89 -5.78 -4.90 16.35
N GLU A 90 -6.29 -5.30 17.51
CA GLU A 90 -7.53 -6.04 17.63
C GLU A 90 -8.73 -5.23 17.18
N ALA A 91 -8.79 -3.94 17.56
CA ALA A 91 -9.88 -3.05 17.17
C ALA A 91 -9.83 -2.75 15.66
N ILE A 92 -8.63 -2.55 15.11
CA ILE A 92 -8.44 -2.31 13.68
C ILE A 92 -8.88 -3.53 12.87
N GLU A 93 -8.48 -4.72 13.29
CA GLU A 93 -8.84 -5.96 12.61
C GLU A 93 -10.36 -6.21 12.68
N ALA A 94 -10.98 -5.94 13.82
CA ALA A 94 -12.43 -6.08 13.98
C ALA A 94 -13.18 -5.14 13.04
N SER A 95 -12.73 -3.90 12.92
CA SER A 95 -13.32 -2.92 12.03
C SER A 95 -13.16 -3.33 10.56
N TYR A 96 -11.97 -3.80 10.19
CA TYR A 96 -11.71 -4.29 8.84
C TYR A 96 -12.66 -5.45 8.49
N LYS A 97 -12.76 -6.42 9.38
CA LYS A 97 -13.60 -7.60 9.16
C LYS A 97 -15.06 -7.22 9.02
N PHE A 98 -15.54 -6.32 9.88
CA PHE A 98 -16.91 -5.82 9.79
C PHE A 98 -17.19 -5.16 8.45
N ASN A 99 -16.29 -4.28 8.00
CA ASN A 99 -16.47 -3.57 6.74
C ASN A 99 -16.35 -4.49 5.53
N LYS A 100 -15.48 -5.50 5.62
CA LYS A 100 -15.28 -6.46 4.54
C LYS A 100 -16.48 -7.37 4.35
N GLU A 101 -17.04 -7.87 5.45
CA GLU A 101 -18.17 -8.78 5.45
C GLU A 101 -19.52 -8.05 5.39
N GLY A 102 -19.61 -6.86 5.96
CA GLY A 102 -20.85 -6.09 6.05
C GLY A 102 -21.87 -6.74 6.98
N PHE A 103 -23.04 -6.16 7.04
CA PHE A 103 -24.13 -6.71 7.85
C PHE A 103 -24.66 -8.03 7.29
N CYS A 104 -24.66 -8.18 5.98
CA CYS A 104 -25.25 -9.34 5.31
C CYS A 104 -24.27 -10.50 5.17
N GLY A 105 -22.99 -10.28 5.40
CA GLY A 105 -21.95 -11.30 5.26
C GLY A 105 -21.71 -12.13 6.51
N ARG A 106 -22.54 -11.99 7.51
CA ARG A 106 -22.34 -12.65 8.80
C ARG A 106 -23.14 -13.93 8.91
#